data_94ee9a20ee90e144c8180853ce4e3e4d
#
_entry.id   94ee9a20ee90e144c8180853ce4e3e4d
#
_cell.length_a   1.000
_cell.length_b   1.000
_cell.length_c   1.000
_cell.angle_alpha   90.00
_cell.angle_beta   90.00
_cell.angle_gamma   90.00
#
_symmetry.space_group_name_H-M   'P 1'
#
loop_
_entity.id
_entity.type
_entity.pdbx_description
1 polymer ?
#
loop_
_entity_poly.entity_id
_entity_poly.type
_entity_poly.pdbx_seq_one_letter_code
_entity_poly.pdbx_strand_id
1 'polypeptide(L)'
;MHGLTRNARDFAGLAEQIAATRRVIVPEMRGRGMSDYAKVSDSYTPPTYVADVEKLLAEQGITRFIAIGTSMGGLMTMLLAHTQPGRIAAAVMNDIGPEVDAAGLARISGYVGQGRSYPTWVHAARGLAEAHGAAFPDYDLDQWLEMAKRTMVVTQNGRISFDYDMAIAEPFGKPGNAAPPNLWLAFEGLRDVPMLLVRGELSDLLSADTVKQMGVRNPAMQVVTVPRVGHAPTLDELEVRAAITALFDGAA
;
A
#
# COMPACT_ATOMS: atom_id res chain seq x y z
N MET A 1 2.71 4.07 -4.53
CA MET A 1 2.11 4.65 -3.30
C MET A 1 2.01 3.54 -2.25
N HIS A 2 2.59 3.75 -1.08
CA HIS A 2 2.76 2.74 -0.03
C HIS A 2 1.50 2.56 0.86
N GLY A 3 1.52 1.50 1.68
CA GLY A 3 0.49 1.21 2.68
C GLY A 3 0.54 2.17 3.89
N LEU A 4 -0.44 2.04 4.79
CA LEU A 4 -0.71 2.99 5.89
C LEU A 4 0.51 3.29 6.77
N THR A 5 1.24 2.25 7.22
CA THR A 5 2.41 2.35 8.12
C THR A 5 3.73 2.10 7.41
N ARG A 6 3.70 2.16 6.07
CA ARG A 6 4.82 1.82 5.19
C ARG A 6 5.46 3.10 4.62
N ASN A 7 6.48 2.95 3.80
CA ASN A 7 7.23 4.05 3.17
C ASN A 7 7.78 3.63 1.79
N ALA A 8 8.59 4.48 1.16
CA ALA A 8 9.10 4.25 -0.20
C ALA A 8 9.99 3.00 -0.32
N ARG A 9 10.62 2.54 0.75
CA ARG A 9 11.51 1.36 0.73
C ARG A 9 10.80 0.07 0.32
N ASP A 10 9.47 -0.01 0.47
CA ASP A 10 8.68 -1.14 -0.02
C ASP A 10 8.79 -1.36 -1.52
N PHE A 11 9.05 -0.31 -2.25
CA PHE A 11 9.11 -0.33 -3.71
C PHE A 11 10.55 -0.32 -4.27
N ALA A 12 11.59 -0.37 -3.42
CA ALA A 12 12.96 -0.18 -3.87
C ALA A 12 13.35 -1.11 -5.03
N GLY A 13 13.15 -2.42 -4.87
CA GLY A 13 13.47 -3.39 -5.92
C GLY A 13 12.58 -3.26 -7.17
N LEU A 14 11.28 -3.00 -7.00
CA LEU A 14 10.37 -2.77 -8.13
C LEU A 14 10.71 -1.46 -8.86
N ALA A 15 11.00 -0.41 -8.11
CA ALA A 15 11.36 0.90 -8.69
C ALA A 15 12.67 0.81 -9.49
N GLU A 16 13.68 0.09 -9.00
CA GLU A 16 14.93 -0.15 -9.73
C GLU A 16 14.68 -0.86 -11.08
N GLN A 17 13.85 -1.90 -11.08
CA GLN A 17 13.48 -2.61 -12.31
C GLN A 17 12.78 -1.70 -13.31
N ILE A 18 11.80 -0.92 -12.86
CA ILE A 18 10.99 -0.05 -13.75
C ILE A 18 11.80 1.15 -14.23
N ALA A 19 12.71 1.68 -13.42
CA ALA A 19 13.53 2.85 -13.75
C ALA A 19 14.42 2.65 -14.98
N ALA A 20 14.68 1.39 -15.38
CA ALA A 20 15.40 1.10 -16.62
C ALA A 20 14.69 1.63 -17.89
N THR A 21 13.36 1.76 -17.85
CA THR A 21 12.56 2.14 -19.04
C THR A 21 11.59 3.29 -18.80
N ARG A 22 11.32 3.66 -17.55
CA ARG A 22 10.31 4.66 -17.19
C ARG A 22 10.78 5.56 -16.06
N ARG A 23 10.33 6.81 -16.06
CA ARG A 23 10.48 7.66 -14.87
C ARG A 23 9.63 7.11 -13.73
N VAL A 24 10.24 6.92 -12.57
CA VAL A 24 9.59 6.40 -11.36
C VAL A 24 9.57 7.47 -10.28
N ILE A 25 8.42 7.65 -9.64
CA ILE A 25 8.25 8.49 -8.45
C ILE A 25 7.64 7.64 -7.36
N VAL A 26 8.31 7.54 -6.23
CA VAL A 26 7.83 6.82 -5.04
C VAL A 26 7.63 7.83 -3.92
N PRO A 27 6.43 8.43 -3.80
CA PRO A 27 6.18 9.44 -2.78
C PRO A 27 6.08 8.80 -1.40
N GLU A 28 6.63 9.45 -0.41
CA GLU A 28 6.37 9.15 1.01
C GLU A 28 5.28 10.10 1.51
N MET A 29 4.17 9.52 1.95
CA MET A 29 3.07 10.32 2.49
C MET A 29 3.51 11.00 3.79
N ARG A 30 2.92 12.17 4.10
CA ARG A 30 3.19 12.89 5.35
C ARG A 30 3.22 11.93 6.55
N GLY A 31 4.18 12.13 7.46
CA GLY A 31 4.36 11.31 8.65
C GLY A 31 4.97 9.92 8.39
N ARG A 32 5.57 9.65 7.23
CA ARG A 32 6.28 8.41 6.92
C ARG A 32 7.62 8.70 6.26
N GLY A 33 8.62 7.87 6.58
CA GLY A 33 9.94 7.98 5.98
C GLY A 33 10.55 9.37 6.20
N MET A 34 11.01 9.98 5.11
CA MET A 34 11.65 11.30 5.13
C MET A 34 10.67 12.48 5.05
N SER A 35 9.35 12.21 4.89
CA SER A 35 8.35 13.27 4.85
C SER A 35 8.04 13.82 6.25
N ASP A 36 7.77 15.13 6.33
CA ASP A 36 7.45 15.80 7.58
C ASP A 36 6.24 15.20 8.29
N TYR A 37 6.28 15.22 9.61
CA TYR A 37 5.13 14.87 10.44
C TYR A 37 4.10 15.98 10.42
N ALA A 38 2.82 15.63 10.38
CA ALA A 38 1.75 16.60 10.37
C ALA A 38 1.61 17.27 11.75
N LYS A 39 1.38 18.59 11.75
CA LYS A 39 1.11 19.34 12.98
C LYS A 39 -0.25 18.97 13.60
N VAL A 40 -1.18 18.47 12.78
CA VAL A 40 -2.54 18.11 13.19
C VAL A 40 -2.82 16.70 12.66
N SER A 41 -3.03 15.76 13.55
CA SER A 41 -3.25 14.34 13.23
C SER A 41 -4.48 14.09 12.37
N ASP A 42 -5.51 14.95 12.43
CA ASP A 42 -6.70 14.87 11.58
C ASP A 42 -6.41 14.98 10.08
N SER A 43 -5.21 15.44 9.72
CA SER A 43 -4.76 15.47 8.34
C SER A 43 -4.23 14.13 7.82
N TYR A 44 -4.10 13.11 8.67
CA TYR A 44 -3.71 11.76 8.28
C TYR A 44 -4.89 10.98 7.70
N THR A 45 -5.38 11.43 6.55
CA THR A 45 -6.53 10.84 5.86
C THR A 45 -6.26 10.62 4.36
N PRO A 46 -6.86 9.58 3.74
CA PRO A 46 -6.66 9.35 2.31
C PRO A 46 -6.98 10.55 1.40
N PRO A 47 -8.04 11.35 1.63
CA PRO A 47 -8.27 12.56 0.83
C PRO A 47 -7.13 13.59 0.91
N THR A 48 -6.52 13.77 2.10
CA THR A 48 -5.36 14.66 2.27
C THR A 48 -4.14 14.12 1.52
N TYR A 49 -3.88 12.83 1.59
CA TYR A 49 -2.76 12.21 0.86
C TYR A 49 -2.94 12.31 -0.65
N VAL A 50 -4.18 12.18 -1.14
CA VAL A 50 -4.51 12.40 -2.56
C VAL A 50 -4.18 13.83 -2.97
N ALA A 51 -4.58 14.83 -2.19
CA ALA A 51 -4.25 16.22 -2.45
C ALA A 51 -2.73 16.49 -2.46
N ASP A 52 -1.96 15.85 -1.56
CA ASP A 52 -0.49 15.93 -1.55
C ASP A 52 0.11 15.32 -2.84
N VAL A 53 -0.41 14.17 -3.30
CA VAL A 53 0.04 13.53 -4.55
C VAL A 53 -0.33 14.38 -5.76
N GLU A 54 -1.52 14.94 -5.82
CA GLU A 54 -1.94 15.83 -6.91
C GLU A 54 -1.03 17.05 -7.02
N LYS A 55 -0.66 17.66 -5.89
CA LYS A 55 0.30 18.75 -5.83
C LYS A 55 1.67 18.33 -6.37
N LEU A 56 2.19 17.18 -5.91
CA LEU A 56 3.45 16.63 -6.39
C LEU A 56 3.42 16.40 -7.91
N LEU A 57 2.35 15.78 -8.43
CA LEU A 57 2.20 15.54 -9.88
C LEU A 57 2.17 16.83 -10.68
N ALA A 58 1.48 17.85 -10.17
CA ALA A 58 1.43 19.18 -10.81
C ALA A 58 2.80 19.86 -10.82
N GLU A 59 3.53 19.87 -9.71
CA GLU A 59 4.89 20.41 -9.59
C GLU A 59 5.89 19.68 -10.51
N GLN A 60 5.68 18.40 -10.76
CA GLN A 60 6.51 17.59 -11.66
C GLN A 60 6.05 17.61 -13.12
N GLY A 61 4.98 18.36 -13.45
CA GLY A 61 4.42 18.46 -14.81
C GLY A 61 3.82 17.14 -15.32
N ILE A 62 3.36 16.26 -14.42
CA ILE A 62 2.84 14.93 -14.78
C ILE A 62 1.33 15.01 -14.94
N THR A 63 0.87 14.83 -16.17
CA THR A 63 -0.56 14.84 -16.51
C THR A 63 -1.15 13.42 -16.60
N ARG A 64 -0.35 12.42 -16.97
CA ARG A 64 -0.75 11.02 -17.10
C ARG A 64 0.31 10.11 -16.51
N PHE A 65 -0.07 9.05 -15.80
CA PHE A 65 0.83 8.14 -15.09
C PHE A 65 0.24 6.74 -14.90
N ILE A 66 1.08 5.77 -14.62
CA ILE A 66 0.70 4.45 -14.12
C ILE A 66 0.74 4.51 -12.60
N ALA A 67 -0.33 4.08 -11.94
CA ALA A 67 -0.42 4.05 -10.49
C ALA A 67 -0.12 2.64 -9.95
N ILE A 68 0.78 2.54 -8.98
CA ILE A 68 1.00 1.32 -8.19
C ILE A 68 0.65 1.65 -6.75
N GLY A 69 -0.35 0.99 -6.18
CA GLY A 69 -0.83 1.27 -4.83
C GLY A 69 -0.99 0.03 -3.97
N THR A 70 -0.27 -0.02 -2.85
CA THR A 70 -0.44 -1.07 -1.83
C THR A 70 -1.40 -0.59 -0.75
N SER A 71 -2.46 -1.38 -0.46
CA SER A 71 -3.36 -1.09 0.67
C SER A 71 -3.89 0.35 0.59
N MET A 72 -3.58 1.22 1.54
CA MET A 72 -3.91 2.65 1.50
C MET A 72 -3.54 3.31 0.15
N GLY A 73 -2.40 2.96 -0.44
CA GLY A 73 -1.99 3.46 -1.75
C GLY A 73 -2.97 3.09 -2.87
N GLY A 74 -3.63 1.94 -2.77
CA GLY A 74 -4.70 1.55 -3.69
C GLY A 74 -6.01 2.31 -3.44
N LEU A 75 -6.37 2.60 -2.17
CA LEU A 75 -7.48 3.50 -1.86
C LEU A 75 -7.26 4.87 -2.49
N MET A 76 -6.04 5.41 -2.37
CA MET A 76 -5.65 6.66 -3.01
C MET A 76 -5.74 6.59 -4.54
N THR A 77 -5.37 5.45 -5.15
CA THR A 77 -5.49 5.24 -6.61
C THR A 77 -6.94 5.34 -7.06
N MET A 78 -7.87 4.71 -6.34
CA MET A 78 -9.31 4.82 -6.63
C MET A 78 -9.81 6.25 -6.50
N LEU A 79 -9.43 6.97 -5.44
CA LEU A 79 -9.80 8.36 -5.24
C LEU A 79 -9.24 9.27 -6.33
N LEU A 80 -7.98 9.10 -6.73
CA LEU A 80 -7.36 9.83 -7.85
C LEU A 80 -8.09 9.57 -9.18
N ALA A 81 -8.45 8.31 -9.47
CA ALA A 81 -9.21 7.97 -10.67
C ALA A 81 -10.59 8.63 -10.68
N HIS A 82 -11.24 8.74 -9.52
CA HIS A 82 -12.55 9.38 -9.37
C HIS A 82 -12.49 10.89 -9.52
N THR A 83 -11.52 11.53 -8.87
CA THR A 83 -11.40 13.01 -8.88
C THR A 83 -10.77 13.55 -10.16
N GLN A 84 -9.93 12.75 -10.84
CA GLN A 84 -9.16 13.11 -12.01
C GLN A 84 -9.29 12.06 -13.14
N PRO A 85 -10.47 11.89 -13.74
CA PRO A 85 -10.69 10.86 -14.76
C PRO A 85 -9.70 10.98 -15.94
N GLY A 86 -9.22 9.84 -16.44
CA GLY A 86 -8.34 9.78 -17.62
C GLY A 86 -6.86 10.00 -17.35
N ARG A 87 -6.43 10.37 -16.14
CA ARG A 87 -5.01 10.56 -15.80
C ARG A 87 -4.27 9.25 -15.51
N ILE A 88 -4.96 8.22 -15.04
CA ILE A 88 -4.34 6.91 -14.76
C ILE A 88 -4.35 6.08 -16.04
N ALA A 89 -3.17 5.81 -16.58
CA ALA A 89 -2.98 5.04 -17.81
C ALA A 89 -3.10 3.54 -17.61
N ALA A 90 -2.66 3.05 -16.44
CA ALA A 90 -2.83 1.70 -15.95
C ALA A 90 -2.71 1.69 -14.42
N ALA A 91 -3.23 0.68 -13.76
CA ALA A 91 -3.18 0.58 -12.30
C ALA A 91 -2.71 -0.80 -11.82
N VAL A 92 -1.85 -0.82 -10.81
CA VAL A 92 -1.55 -2.01 -10.01
C VAL A 92 -2.13 -1.79 -8.62
N MET A 93 -3.12 -2.59 -8.25
CA MET A 93 -3.77 -2.59 -6.95
C MET A 93 -3.23 -3.76 -6.14
N ASN A 94 -2.51 -3.47 -5.07
CA ASN A 94 -1.92 -4.52 -4.23
C ASN A 94 -2.74 -4.71 -2.96
N ASP A 95 -3.47 -5.81 -2.94
CA ASP A 95 -4.24 -6.38 -1.85
C ASP A 95 -5.26 -5.43 -1.20
N ILE A 96 -5.97 -4.69 -2.04
CA ILE A 96 -7.02 -3.76 -1.63
C ILE A 96 -8.09 -3.65 -2.71
N GLY A 97 -9.31 -3.42 -2.29
CA GLY A 97 -10.46 -3.17 -3.15
C GLY A 97 -11.34 -2.03 -2.62
N PRO A 98 -12.44 -1.73 -3.30
CA PRO A 98 -13.39 -0.69 -2.91
C PRO A 98 -14.18 -1.02 -1.64
N GLU A 99 -14.17 -2.27 -1.23
CA GLU A 99 -14.75 -2.77 0.01
C GLU A 99 -13.68 -3.51 0.79
N VAL A 100 -13.56 -3.19 2.06
CA VAL A 100 -12.53 -3.70 2.98
C VAL A 100 -13.20 -4.57 4.02
N ASP A 101 -12.65 -5.76 4.24
CA ASP A 101 -13.16 -6.68 5.26
C ASP A 101 -12.92 -6.12 6.67
N ALA A 102 -13.96 -6.20 7.50
CA ALA A 102 -13.92 -5.67 8.87
C ALA A 102 -12.89 -6.40 9.76
N ALA A 103 -12.63 -7.68 9.50
CA ALA A 103 -11.65 -8.46 10.26
C ALA A 103 -10.23 -7.93 10.03
N GLY A 104 -9.84 -7.68 8.77
CA GLY A 104 -8.55 -7.10 8.42
C GLY A 104 -8.41 -5.68 8.96
N LEU A 105 -9.47 -4.87 8.88
CA LEU A 105 -9.45 -3.51 9.43
C LEU A 105 -9.27 -3.52 10.97
N ALA A 106 -9.95 -4.40 11.68
CA ALA A 106 -9.81 -4.57 13.12
C ALA A 106 -8.38 -4.98 13.51
N ARG A 107 -7.77 -5.91 12.75
CA ARG A 107 -6.38 -6.32 12.96
C ARG A 107 -5.42 -5.13 12.75
N ILE A 108 -5.59 -4.35 11.68
CA ILE A 108 -4.78 -3.16 11.41
C ILE A 108 -4.91 -2.15 12.54
N SER A 109 -6.12 -1.84 12.98
CA SER A 109 -6.37 -0.93 14.09
C SER A 109 -5.72 -1.40 15.40
N GLY A 110 -5.53 -2.71 15.56
CA GLY A 110 -4.90 -3.31 16.74
C GLY A 110 -3.40 -3.08 16.84
N TYR A 111 -2.68 -2.73 15.76
CA TYR A 111 -1.23 -2.49 15.80
C TYR A 111 -0.79 -1.08 15.40
N VAL A 112 -1.60 -0.35 14.64
CA VAL A 112 -1.28 1.01 14.21
C VAL A 112 -1.14 1.93 15.42
N GLY A 113 -0.08 2.74 15.45
CA GLY A 113 0.20 3.66 16.56
C GLY A 113 0.82 3.01 17.81
N GLN A 114 1.06 1.69 17.79
CA GLN A 114 1.78 1.03 18.88
C GLN A 114 3.29 1.22 18.71
N GLY A 115 3.83 2.21 19.40
CA GLY A 115 5.25 2.58 19.38
C GLY A 115 6.16 1.56 20.03
N ARG A 116 6.41 0.43 19.38
CA ARG A 116 7.40 -0.56 19.81
C ARG A 116 8.79 -0.17 19.34
N SER A 117 9.80 -0.39 20.18
CA SER A 117 11.21 -0.21 19.82
C SER A 117 12.04 -1.42 20.24
N TYR A 118 13.07 -1.73 19.45
CA TYR A 118 13.86 -2.95 19.59
C TYR A 118 15.34 -2.62 19.74
N PRO A 119 16.12 -3.46 20.48
CA PRO A 119 17.55 -3.21 20.68
C PRO A 119 18.40 -3.57 19.46
N THR A 120 17.95 -4.51 18.62
CA THR A 120 18.67 -4.95 17.40
C THR A 120 17.68 -5.30 16.27
N TRP A 121 18.19 -5.38 15.04
CA TRP A 121 17.40 -5.80 13.88
C TRP A 121 16.81 -7.21 14.03
N VAL A 122 17.53 -8.13 14.66
CA VAL A 122 17.02 -9.49 14.93
C VAL A 122 15.81 -9.46 15.90
N HIS A 123 15.86 -8.60 16.92
CA HIS A 123 14.69 -8.43 17.81
C HIS A 123 13.51 -7.79 17.07
N ALA A 124 13.78 -6.83 16.18
CA ALA A 124 12.74 -6.23 15.35
C ALA A 124 12.10 -7.26 14.40
N ALA A 125 12.91 -8.07 13.72
CA ALA A 125 12.46 -9.16 12.85
C ALA A 125 11.58 -10.17 13.60
N ARG A 126 12.01 -10.61 14.79
CA ARG A 126 11.23 -11.53 15.64
C ARG A 126 9.91 -10.90 16.11
N GLY A 127 9.92 -9.60 16.46
CA GLY A 127 8.70 -8.88 16.82
C GLY A 127 7.71 -8.75 15.66
N LEU A 128 8.20 -8.59 14.42
CA LEU A 128 7.36 -8.62 13.21
C LEU A 128 6.84 -10.04 12.95
N ALA A 129 7.66 -11.07 13.10
CA ALA A 129 7.24 -12.46 12.95
C ALA A 129 6.14 -12.84 13.95
N GLU A 130 6.25 -12.40 15.21
CA GLU A 130 5.22 -12.59 16.24
C GLU A 130 3.91 -11.87 15.86
N ALA A 131 3.98 -10.65 15.33
CA ALA A 131 2.80 -9.85 15.03
C ALA A 131 2.14 -10.22 13.69
N HIS A 132 2.90 -10.69 12.70
CA HIS A 132 2.43 -10.86 11.32
C HIS A 132 2.65 -12.29 10.76
N GLY A 133 3.17 -13.23 11.54
CA GLY A 133 3.49 -14.58 11.09
C GLY A 133 2.31 -15.33 10.48
N ALA A 134 1.08 -15.08 10.96
CA ALA A 134 -0.12 -15.66 10.36
C ALA A 134 -0.36 -15.21 8.90
N ALA A 135 0.05 -13.99 8.56
CA ALA A 135 -0.05 -13.46 7.20
C ALA A 135 1.12 -13.89 6.30
N PHE A 136 2.25 -14.33 6.87
CA PHE A 136 3.45 -14.74 6.14
C PHE A 136 4.04 -16.01 6.77
N PRO A 137 3.30 -17.15 6.73
CA PRO A 137 3.66 -18.35 7.47
C PRO A 137 4.97 -19.01 7.01
N ASP A 138 5.42 -18.73 5.80
CA ASP A 138 6.62 -19.31 5.20
C ASP A 138 7.86 -18.41 5.31
N TYR A 139 7.73 -17.22 5.92
CA TYR A 139 8.86 -16.31 6.07
C TYR A 139 9.89 -16.85 7.05
N ASP A 140 11.13 -16.93 6.60
CA ASP A 140 12.29 -17.19 7.44
C ASP A 140 12.81 -15.91 8.13
N LEU A 141 13.88 -16.05 8.91
CA LEU A 141 14.46 -14.92 9.64
C LEU A 141 15.01 -13.84 8.70
N ASP A 142 15.55 -14.20 7.55
CA ASP A 142 16.15 -13.25 6.61
C ASP A 142 15.04 -12.40 5.96
N GLN A 143 13.93 -13.00 5.58
CA GLN A 143 12.75 -12.30 5.06
C GLN A 143 12.14 -11.34 6.11
N TRP A 144 12.10 -11.76 7.38
CA TRP A 144 11.67 -10.88 8.47
C TRP A 144 12.67 -9.74 8.73
N LEU A 145 13.97 -9.97 8.58
CA LEU A 145 14.99 -8.93 8.66
C LEU A 145 14.83 -7.89 7.53
N GLU A 146 14.57 -8.36 6.31
CA GLU A 146 14.30 -7.46 5.19
C GLU A 146 13.01 -6.64 5.43
N MET A 147 11.94 -7.26 5.91
CA MET A 147 10.72 -6.53 6.27
C MET A 147 10.98 -5.50 7.38
N ALA A 148 11.77 -5.84 8.40
CA ALA A 148 12.15 -4.90 9.45
C ALA A 148 12.92 -3.68 8.88
N LYS A 149 13.90 -3.91 8.00
CA LYS A 149 14.67 -2.83 7.36
C LYS A 149 13.82 -1.93 6.46
N ARG A 150 12.78 -2.48 5.81
CA ARG A 150 11.83 -1.68 5.01
C ARG A 150 10.93 -0.80 5.85
N THR A 151 10.55 -1.26 7.06
CA THR A 151 9.50 -0.61 7.87
C THR A 151 10.02 0.21 9.04
N MET A 152 11.26 0.01 9.43
CA MET A 152 11.85 0.59 10.63
C MET A 152 13.15 1.33 10.33
N VAL A 153 13.58 2.15 11.29
CA VAL A 153 14.85 2.91 11.27
C VAL A 153 15.55 2.83 12.61
N VAL A 154 16.87 3.10 12.59
CA VAL A 154 17.62 3.33 13.81
C VAL A 154 17.36 4.75 14.28
N THR A 155 16.83 4.90 15.48
CA THR A 155 16.54 6.19 16.12
C THR A 155 17.79 6.80 16.75
N GLN A 156 17.73 8.06 17.15
CA GLN A 156 18.86 8.79 17.76
C GLN A 156 19.42 8.13 19.03
N ASN A 157 18.58 7.38 19.77
CA ASN A 157 19.02 6.62 20.95
C ASN A 157 19.54 5.21 20.63
N GLY A 158 19.80 4.90 19.34
CA GLY A 158 20.34 3.64 18.88
C GLY A 158 19.33 2.47 18.86
N ARG A 159 18.06 2.72 19.12
CA ARG A 159 17.03 1.68 19.06
C ARG A 159 16.39 1.64 17.66
N ILE A 160 15.84 0.50 17.31
CA ILE A 160 15.11 0.29 16.06
C ILE A 160 13.63 0.49 16.32
N SER A 161 12.98 1.37 15.56
CA SER A 161 11.57 1.73 15.70
C SER A 161 10.91 1.87 14.34
N PHE A 162 9.58 1.78 14.30
CA PHE A 162 8.82 2.03 13.09
C PHE A 162 9.06 3.43 12.54
N ASP A 163 9.12 3.53 11.22
CA ASP A 163 9.44 4.76 10.49
C ASP A 163 8.16 5.47 10.04
N TYR A 164 7.29 5.76 11.02
CA TYR A 164 6.08 6.56 10.81
C TYR A 164 5.65 7.26 12.10
N ASP A 165 4.89 8.34 11.97
CA ASP A 165 4.28 9.06 13.08
C ASP A 165 3.17 8.23 13.74
N MET A 166 3.30 7.94 15.03
CA MET A 166 2.31 7.16 15.77
C MET A 166 0.93 7.84 15.82
N ALA A 167 0.85 9.16 15.65
CA ALA A 167 -0.39 9.91 15.57
C ALA A 167 -1.26 9.56 14.35
N ILE A 168 -0.73 8.78 13.38
CA ILE A 168 -1.50 8.21 12.29
C ILE A 168 -2.66 7.33 12.77
N ALA A 169 -2.54 6.75 13.97
CA ALA A 169 -3.60 5.96 14.59
C ALA A 169 -4.81 6.80 15.05
N GLU A 170 -4.64 8.06 15.36
CA GLU A 170 -5.69 8.89 15.97
C GLU A 170 -6.97 9.01 15.13
N PRO A 171 -6.90 9.21 13.79
CA PRO A 171 -8.10 9.24 12.96
C PRO A 171 -8.90 7.92 12.97
N PHE A 172 -8.23 6.76 13.18
CA PHE A 172 -8.92 5.47 13.25
C PHE A 172 -9.78 5.33 14.52
N GLY A 173 -9.36 5.94 15.62
CA GLY A 173 -10.07 5.90 16.92
C GLY A 173 -11.29 6.82 17.00
N LYS A 174 -11.54 7.66 15.98
CA LYS A 174 -12.64 8.62 16.01
C LYS A 174 -13.98 7.96 15.68
N PRO A 175 -15.06 8.31 16.40
CA PRO A 175 -16.40 7.89 16.04
C PRO A 175 -16.74 8.27 14.59
N GLY A 176 -17.24 7.31 13.83
CA GLY A 176 -17.57 7.51 12.41
C GLY A 176 -16.49 7.05 11.42
N ASN A 177 -15.23 6.90 11.85
CA ASN A 177 -14.15 6.38 11.00
C ASN A 177 -13.94 4.86 11.13
N ALA A 178 -14.70 4.20 12.00
CA ALA A 178 -14.57 2.75 12.25
C ALA A 178 -15.20 1.87 11.15
N ALA A 179 -16.06 2.44 10.29
CA ALA A 179 -16.62 1.70 9.17
C ALA A 179 -15.68 1.75 7.97
N PRO A 180 -15.44 0.61 7.29
CA PRO A 180 -14.67 0.61 6.05
C PRO A 180 -15.30 1.57 5.03
N PRO A 181 -14.52 2.38 4.32
CA PRO A 181 -15.07 3.22 3.27
C PRO A 181 -15.66 2.33 2.16
N ASN A 182 -16.87 2.65 1.73
CA ASN A 182 -17.42 2.07 0.52
C ASN A 182 -16.94 2.92 -0.68
N LEU A 183 -15.95 2.41 -1.41
CA LEU A 183 -15.33 3.11 -2.52
C LEU A 183 -15.77 2.57 -3.90
N TRP A 184 -16.88 1.86 -3.99
CA TRP A 184 -17.36 1.36 -5.28
C TRP A 184 -17.56 2.47 -6.31
N LEU A 185 -18.07 3.65 -5.90
CA LEU A 185 -18.18 4.80 -6.78
C LEU A 185 -16.83 5.31 -7.26
N ALA A 186 -15.83 5.32 -6.39
CA ALA A 186 -14.47 5.72 -6.76
C ALA A 186 -13.80 4.68 -7.67
N PHE A 187 -14.09 3.40 -7.48
CA PHE A 187 -13.60 2.31 -8.31
C PHE A 187 -14.12 2.39 -9.76
N GLU A 188 -15.34 2.93 -9.98
CA GLU A 188 -15.85 3.16 -11.34
C GLU A 188 -14.94 4.06 -12.18
N GLY A 189 -14.14 4.93 -11.55
CA GLY A 189 -13.10 5.72 -12.24
C GLY A 189 -11.99 4.87 -12.87
N LEU A 190 -11.87 3.60 -12.48
CA LEU A 190 -10.92 2.63 -13.03
C LEU A 190 -11.55 1.63 -14.00
N ARG A 191 -12.83 1.77 -14.35
CA ARG A 191 -13.59 0.80 -15.14
C ARG A 191 -12.94 0.39 -16.45
N ASP A 192 -12.40 1.38 -17.18
CA ASP A 192 -11.79 1.18 -18.51
C ASP A 192 -10.25 1.28 -18.44
N VAL A 193 -9.68 1.31 -17.23
CA VAL A 193 -8.23 1.40 -17.02
C VAL A 193 -7.65 -0.02 -16.99
N PRO A 194 -6.64 -0.34 -17.82
CA PRO A 194 -5.90 -1.60 -17.70
C PRO A 194 -5.41 -1.77 -16.26
N MET A 195 -5.76 -2.89 -15.63
CA MET A 195 -5.51 -3.07 -14.21
C MET A 195 -5.00 -4.46 -13.87
N LEU A 196 -3.99 -4.50 -13.00
CA LEU A 196 -3.54 -5.70 -12.32
C LEU A 196 -3.94 -5.62 -10.84
N LEU A 197 -4.71 -6.57 -10.38
CA LEU A 197 -4.96 -6.80 -8.96
C LEU A 197 -4.05 -7.91 -8.46
N VAL A 198 -3.20 -7.59 -7.50
CA VAL A 198 -2.40 -8.56 -6.76
C VAL A 198 -3.11 -8.85 -5.45
N ARG A 199 -3.37 -10.11 -5.13
CA ARG A 199 -4.04 -10.52 -3.90
C ARG A 199 -3.22 -11.57 -3.16
N GLY A 200 -3.05 -11.40 -1.86
CA GLY A 200 -2.55 -12.48 -1.01
C GLY A 200 -3.62 -13.56 -0.82
N GLU A 201 -3.27 -14.83 -0.99
CA GLU A 201 -4.21 -15.94 -0.79
C GLU A 201 -4.84 -15.91 0.61
N LEU A 202 -4.03 -15.55 1.62
CA LEU A 202 -4.42 -15.45 3.03
C LEU A 202 -4.90 -14.04 3.44
N SER A 203 -5.19 -13.17 2.45
CA SER A 203 -5.65 -11.81 2.76
C SER A 203 -6.96 -11.84 3.57
N ASP A 204 -6.93 -11.16 4.70
CA ASP A 204 -8.08 -10.91 5.57
C ASP A 204 -8.71 -9.52 5.34
N LEU A 205 -8.15 -8.76 4.38
CA LEU A 205 -8.59 -7.40 4.07
C LEU A 205 -9.34 -7.32 2.75
N LEU A 206 -8.95 -8.11 1.75
CA LEU A 206 -9.58 -8.17 0.44
C LEU A 206 -10.22 -9.54 0.23
N SER A 207 -11.54 -9.61 0.28
CA SER A 207 -12.29 -10.86 0.10
C SER A 207 -12.29 -11.33 -1.36
N ALA A 208 -12.42 -12.63 -1.59
CA ALA A 208 -12.56 -13.19 -2.92
C ALA A 208 -13.85 -12.70 -3.63
N ASP A 209 -14.91 -12.44 -2.86
CA ASP A 209 -16.17 -11.91 -3.40
C ASP A 209 -16.00 -10.46 -3.88
N THR A 210 -15.26 -9.63 -3.14
CA THR A 210 -14.91 -8.27 -3.58
C THR A 210 -14.10 -8.33 -4.88
N VAL A 211 -13.11 -9.21 -4.98
CA VAL A 211 -12.32 -9.41 -6.22
C VAL A 211 -13.21 -9.77 -7.41
N LYS A 212 -14.15 -10.70 -7.21
CA LYS A 212 -15.12 -11.09 -8.24
C LYS A 212 -15.97 -9.92 -8.70
N GLN A 213 -16.48 -9.12 -7.78
CA GLN A 213 -17.28 -7.93 -8.09
C GLN A 213 -16.46 -6.86 -8.81
N MET A 214 -15.18 -6.67 -8.44
CA MET A 214 -14.24 -5.79 -9.15
C MET A 214 -14.08 -6.23 -10.61
N GLY A 215 -13.88 -7.54 -10.86
CA GLY A 215 -13.77 -8.09 -12.22
C GLY A 215 -15.03 -7.91 -13.08
N VAL A 216 -16.20 -7.94 -12.48
CA VAL A 216 -17.46 -7.61 -13.20
C VAL A 216 -17.49 -6.14 -13.64
N ARG A 217 -16.97 -5.23 -12.84
CA ARG A 217 -16.98 -3.78 -13.10
C ARG A 217 -15.82 -3.30 -13.97
N ASN A 218 -14.68 -4.01 -13.90
CA ASN A 218 -13.54 -3.81 -14.79
C ASN A 218 -13.18 -5.15 -15.45
N PRO A 219 -13.77 -5.50 -16.61
CA PRO A 219 -13.50 -6.77 -17.31
C PRO A 219 -12.07 -6.89 -17.84
N ALA A 220 -11.32 -5.79 -17.95
CA ALA A 220 -9.91 -5.79 -18.34
C ALA A 220 -8.95 -6.07 -17.17
N MET A 221 -9.47 -6.19 -15.95
CA MET A 221 -8.69 -6.48 -14.76
C MET A 221 -8.08 -7.89 -14.82
N GLN A 222 -6.76 -7.95 -14.68
CA GLN A 222 -6.02 -9.19 -14.45
C GLN A 222 -5.85 -9.40 -12.94
N VAL A 223 -5.86 -10.65 -12.49
CA VAL A 223 -5.69 -11.00 -11.08
C VAL A 223 -4.52 -11.97 -10.92
N VAL A 224 -3.60 -11.64 -10.03
CA VAL A 224 -2.55 -12.56 -9.54
C VAL A 224 -2.80 -12.82 -8.07
N THR A 225 -2.94 -14.08 -7.69
CA THR A 225 -3.05 -14.49 -6.30
C THR A 225 -1.72 -15.07 -5.84
N VAL A 226 -1.11 -14.46 -4.84
CA VAL A 226 0.17 -14.93 -4.26
C VAL A 226 -0.14 -15.99 -3.19
N PRO A 227 0.32 -17.23 -3.39
CA PRO A 227 0.01 -18.31 -2.46
C PRO A 227 0.67 -18.09 -1.11
N ARG A 228 -0.01 -18.49 -0.04
CA ARG A 228 0.49 -18.46 1.35
C ARG A 228 1.00 -17.09 1.84
N VAL A 229 0.47 -16.01 1.26
CA VAL A 229 0.74 -14.62 1.66
C VAL A 229 -0.57 -13.95 2.03
N GLY A 230 -0.57 -13.20 3.14
CA GLY A 230 -1.68 -12.37 3.58
C GLY A 230 -1.55 -10.91 3.13
N HIS A 231 -2.11 -10.00 3.92
CA HIS A 231 -2.07 -8.56 3.62
C HIS A 231 -0.73 -7.93 4.06
N ALA A 232 0.12 -7.52 3.10
CA ALA A 232 -0.05 -7.53 1.65
C ALA A 232 1.18 -8.18 1.00
N PRO A 233 1.05 -8.76 -0.22
CA PRO A 233 2.20 -9.16 -1.02
C PRO A 233 3.24 -8.05 -1.14
N THR A 234 4.51 -8.44 -1.32
CA THR A 234 5.64 -7.48 -1.36
C THR A 234 5.83 -6.82 -2.72
N LEU A 235 5.22 -7.37 -3.77
CA LEU A 235 5.45 -7.09 -5.19
C LEU A 235 6.86 -7.52 -5.67
N ASP A 236 7.56 -8.33 -4.89
CA ASP A 236 8.86 -8.93 -5.24
C ASP A 236 8.69 -10.36 -5.78
N GLU A 237 7.52 -10.94 -5.67
CA GLU A 237 7.19 -12.29 -6.16
C GLU A 237 7.34 -12.35 -7.69
N LEU A 238 7.93 -13.43 -8.20
CA LEU A 238 8.31 -13.56 -9.61
C LEU A 238 7.10 -13.41 -10.55
N GLU A 239 6.00 -14.07 -10.22
CA GLU A 239 4.75 -14.00 -10.98
C GLU A 239 4.14 -12.59 -10.96
N VAL A 240 4.25 -11.87 -9.84
CA VAL A 240 3.78 -10.48 -9.72
C VAL A 240 4.63 -9.55 -10.58
N ARG A 241 5.96 -9.70 -10.53
CA ARG A 241 6.90 -8.92 -11.35
C ARG A 241 6.67 -9.13 -12.85
N ALA A 242 6.44 -10.38 -13.27
CA ALA A 242 6.12 -10.71 -14.66
C ALA A 242 4.78 -10.06 -15.09
N ALA A 243 3.75 -10.15 -14.26
CA ALA A 243 2.44 -9.54 -14.55
C ALA A 243 2.51 -7.99 -14.62
N ILE A 244 3.27 -7.34 -13.73
CA ILE A 244 3.51 -5.88 -13.78
C ILE A 244 4.21 -5.49 -15.09
N THR A 245 5.23 -6.25 -15.50
CA THR A 245 5.93 -5.98 -16.77
C THR A 245 4.97 -6.09 -17.96
N ALA A 246 4.18 -7.16 -18.03
CA ALA A 246 3.20 -7.36 -19.09
C ALA A 246 2.14 -6.24 -19.14
N LEU A 247 1.64 -5.78 -17.98
CA LEU A 247 0.73 -4.63 -17.91
C LEU A 247 1.36 -3.36 -18.48
N PHE A 248 2.63 -3.11 -18.18
CA PHE A 248 3.33 -1.91 -18.62
C PHE A 248 3.62 -1.90 -20.11
N ASP A 249 3.91 -3.06 -20.70
CA ASP A 249 4.13 -3.22 -22.15
C ASP A 249 2.83 -2.96 -22.93
N GLY A 250 1.68 -3.32 -22.35
CA GLY A 250 0.37 -3.05 -22.94
C GLY A 250 -0.16 -1.63 -22.73
N ALA A 251 0.44 -0.84 -21.81
CA ALA A 251 0.00 0.51 -21.46
C ALA A 251 0.89 1.63 -22.07
N ALA A 252 1.70 1.30 -23.04
CA ALA A 252 2.62 2.22 -23.73
C ALA A 252 1.91 3.17 -24.69
#